data_55534201f6d0e44aa906b3aa6fa7aa09
#
_entry.id   55534201f6d0e44aa906b3aa6fa7aa09
#
_cell.length_a   1.000
_cell.length_b   1.000
_cell.length_c   1.000
_cell.angle_alpha   90.00
_cell.angle_beta   90.00
_cell.angle_gamma   90.00
#
_symmetry.space_group_name_H-M   'P 1'
#
loop_
_entity.id
_entity.type
_entity.pdbx_description
1 polymer ?
#
loop_
_entity_poly.entity_id
_entity_poly.type
_entity_poly.pdbx_seq_one_letter_code
_entity_poly.pdbx_strand_id
1 'polypeptide(L)'
;MTFIAAIALLAMHFAPPVVVVFETSAGNFEVAVDATRAPITAANFLKYVDAGAYNNGFFHRTVRPETETRTDYPIQVVQASAARGFTGFGAIPLERTSVTGMRHLAGTISMARSSATDSATSDFYICITDTPENDFGGRRNPDGQGFAAFGQVTTGMDVVRKIQASPTQAGADGRKSQALNPPIVILRAYRKK
;
A
#
# COMPACT_ATOMS: atom_id res chain seq x y z
N MET A 1 8.85 -57.41 11.32
CA MET A 1 8.91 -56.52 10.13
C MET A 1 8.43 -55.12 10.55
N THR A 2 9.38 -54.22 10.77
CA THR A 2 9.10 -52.89 11.27
C THR A 2 9.01 -51.91 10.07
N PHE A 3 7.83 -51.40 9.77
CA PHE A 3 7.63 -50.39 8.72
C PHE A 3 8.08 -49.04 9.26
N ILE A 4 9.17 -48.49 8.74
CA ILE A 4 9.58 -47.11 8.95
C ILE A 4 8.82 -46.26 7.93
N ALA A 5 7.81 -45.51 8.38
CA ALA A 5 7.13 -44.52 7.56
C ALA A 5 8.03 -43.28 7.40
N ALA A 6 8.58 -43.08 6.22
CA ALA A 6 9.30 -41.84 5.89
C ALA A 6 8.30 -40.69 5.72
N ILE A 7 8.26 -39.76 6.67
CA ILE A 7 7.53 -38.50 6.54
C ILE A 7 8.36 -37.59 5.64
N ALA A 8 7.93 -37.43 4.37
CA ALA A 8 8.50 -36.44 3.46
C ALA A 8 8.06 -35.04 3.92
N LEU A 9 9.00 -34.29 4.50
CA LEU A 9 8.81 -32.90 4.84
C LEU A 9 8.79 -32.10 3.52
N LEU A 10 7.60 -31.71 3.05
CA LEU A 10 7.45 -30.86 1.88
C LEU A 10 7.90 -29.45 2.27
N ALA A 11 9.13 -29.07 1.92
CA ALA A 11 9.62 -27.72 2.11
C ALA A 11 8.79 -26.78 1.21
N MET A 12 7.92 -25.96 1.80
CA MET A 12 7.23 -24.88 1.09
C MET A 12 8.29 -23.87 0.64
N HIS A 13 8.66 -23.92 -0.64
CA HIS A 13 9.49 -22.90 -1.25
C HIS A 13 8.64 -21.65 -1.45
N PHE A 14 8.77 -20.68 -0.56
CA PHE A 14 8.24 -19.33 -0.79
C PHE A 14 9.16 -18.63 -1.80
N ALA A 15 8.62 -18.21 -2.92
CA ALA A 15 9.36 -17.34 -3.84
C ALA A 15 9.77 -16.06 -3.09
N PRO A 16 10.99 -15.55 -3.30
CA PRO A 16 11.40 -14.30 -2.67
C PRO A 16 10.47 -13.17 -3.12
N PRO A 17 10.22 -12.18 -2.25
CA PRO A 17 9.39 -11.05 -2.60
C PRO A 17 10.00 -10.24 -3.76
N VAL A 18 9.14 -9.71 -4.62
CA VAL A 18 9.55 -8.83 -5.72
C VAL A 18 9.83 -7.44 -5.16
N VAL A 19 11.05 -6.95 -5.29
CA VAL A 19 11.39 -5.60 -4.84
C VAL A 19 11.07 -4.59 -5.94
N VAL A 20 10.29 -3.56 -5.59
CA VAL A 20 9.99 -2.41 -6.45
C VAL A 20 10.67 -1.17 -5.89
N VAL A 21 11.41 -0.47 -6.75
CA VAL A 21 12.06 0.82 -6.44
C VAL A 21 11.13 1.94 -6.87
N PHE A 22 10.89 2.89 -5.99
CA PHE A 22 10.25 4.16 -6.27
C PHE A 22 11.29 5.28 -6.23
N GLU A 23 11.49 5.96 -7.35
CA GLU A 23 12.23 7.21 -7.44
C GLU A 23 11.21 8.36 -7.39
N THR A 24 11.32 9.22 -6.40
CA THR A 24 10.36 10.33 -6.21
C THR A 24 11.09 11.67 -6.10
N SER A 25 10.34 12.77 -6.26
CA SER A 25 10.87 14.11 -6.05
C SER A 25 11.28 14.40 -4.58
N ALA A 26 10.93 13.50 -3.64
CA ALA A 26 11.32 13.61 -2.23
C ALA A 26 12.52 12.73 -1.85
N GLY A 27 12.91 11.79 -2.73
CA GLY A 27 13.93 10.76 -2.54
C GLY A 27 13.45 9.39 -2.99
N ASN A 28 14.26 8.35 -2.77
CA ASN A 28 13.97 6.99 -3.22
C ASN A 28 13.61 6.08 -2.04
N PHE A 29 12.74 5.11 -2.29
CA PHE A 29 12.42 4.05 -1.34
C PHE A 29 12.16 2.74 -2.07
N GLU A 30 12.22 1.62 -1.35
CA GLU A 30 12.00 0.28 -1.90
C GLU A 30 10.89 -0.44 -1.14
N VAL A 31 10.10 -1.21 -1.88
CA VAL A 31 9.00 -2.02 -1.35
C VAL A 31 9.21 -3.48 -1.75
N ALA A 32 9.18 -4.39 -0.79
CA ALA A 32 9.09 -5.82 -1.04
C ALA A 32 7.61 -6.22 -1.19
N VAL A 33 7.24 -6.69 -2.37
CA VAL A 33 5.87 -7.13 -2.72
C VAL A 33 5.76 -8.63 -2.50
N ASP A 34 4.81 -9.06 -1.68
CA ASP A 34 4.59 -10.47 -1.33
C ASP A 34 3.54 -11.12 -2.24
N ALA A 35 3.99 -11.64 -3.36
CA ALA A 35 3.12 -12.34 -4.31
C ALA A 35 2.70 -13.74 -3.82
N THR A 36 3.26 -14.25 -2.74
CA THR A 36 2.90 -15.54 -2.17
C THR A 36 1.66 -15.43 -1.29
N ARG A 37 1.63 -14.42 -0.40
CA ARG A 37 0.52 -14.23 0.54
C ARG A 37 -0.65 -13.45 -0.06
N ALA A 38 -0.38 -12.46 -0.93
CA ALA A 38 -1.38 -11.63 -1.58
C ALA A 38 -1.23 -11.68 -3.12
N PRO A 39 -1.45 -12.84 -3.76
CA PRO A 39 -1.14 -13.05 -5.18
C PRO A 39 -1.95 -12.16 -6.13
N ILE A 40 -3.22 -11.94 -5.87
CA ILE A 40 -4.10 -11.11 -6.74
C ILE A 40 -3.67 -9.64 -6.66
N THR A 41 -3.49 -9.15 -5.45
CA THR A 41 -3.12 -7.76 -5.19
C THR A 41 -1.71 -7.47 -5.68
N ALA A 42 -0.75 -8.36 -5.40
CA ALA A 42 0.62 -8.23 -5.89
C ALA A 42 0.69 -8.25 -7.42
N ALA A 43 -0.02 -9.18 -8.07
CA ALA A 43 -0.06 -9.26 -9.53
C ALA A 43 -0.64 -7.99 -10.16
N ASN A 44 -1.74 -7.46 -9.59
CA ASN A 44 -2.32 -6.20 -10.03
C ASN A 44 -1.33 -5.04 -9.89
N PHE A 45 -0.75 -4.85 -8.71
CA PHE A 45 0.21 -3.78 -8.46
C PHE A 45 1.43 -3.88 -9.40
N LEU A 46 2.02 -5.06 -9.55
CA LEU A 46 3.17 -5.28 -10.42
C LEU A 46 2.81 -5.06 -11.90
N LYS A 47 1.59 -5.36 -12.34
CA LYS A 47 1.11 -5.05 -13.69
C LYS A 47 1.11 -3.54 -13.96
N TYR A 48 0.72 -2.70 -12.98
CA TYR A 48 0.82 -1.25 -13.09
C TYR A 48 2.28 -0.77 -13.11
N VAL A 49 3.15 -1.36 -12.30
CA VAL A 49 4.60 -1.07 -12.31
C VAL A 49 5.20 -1.38 -13.68
N ASP A 50 4.97 -2.59 -14.21
CA ASP A 50 5.54 -3.07 -15.48
C ASP A 50 5.04 -2.24 -16.68
N ALA A 51 3.79 -1.76 -16.62
CA ALA A 51 3.23 -0.86 -17.62
C ALA A 51 3.75 0.59 -17.52
N GLY A 52 4.60 0.89 -16.53
CA GLY A 52 5.06 2.25 -16.25
C GLY A 52 3.98 3.22 -15.79
N ALA A 53 2.85 2.70 -15.31
CA ALA A 53 1.69 3.50 -14.92
C ALA A 53 1.98 4.49 -13.78
N TYR A 54 2.95 4.17 -12.93
CA TYR A 54 3.37 5.06 -11.84
C TYR A 54 4.43 6.08 -12.26
N ASN A 55 5.01 6.01 -13.46
CA ASN A 55 5.91 7.04 -13.96
C ASN A 55 5.11 8.33 -14.19
N ASN A 56 5.52 9.42 -13.56
CA ASN A 56 4.74 10.65 -13.42
C ASN A 56 3.42 10.50 -12.63
N GLY A 57 3.24 9.39 -11.91
CA GLY A 57 2.27 9.26 -10.84
C GLY A 57 2.61 10.17 -9.67
N PHE A 58 1.82 10.19 -8.63
CA PHE A 58 2.05 11.14 -7.55
C PHE A 58 1.43 10.69 -6.23
N PHE A 59 2.11 11.02 -5.13
CA PHE A 59 1.49 11.05 -3.81
C PHE A 59 0.64 12.31 -3.74
N HIS A 60 -0.65 12.14 -3.53
CA HIS A 60 -1.64 13.23 -3.53
C HIS A 60 -2.24 13.49 -2.16
N ARG A 61 -2.14 12.52 -1.26
CA ARG A 61 -2.80 12.58 0.05
C ARG A 61 -1.85 12.14 1.16
N THR A 62 -1.90 12.88 2.27
CA THR A 62 -1.26 12.50 3.54
C THR A 62 -2.27 12.57 4.67
N VAL A 63 -2.25 11.57 5.53
CA VAL A 63 -3.00 11.57 6.80
C VAL A 63 -2.00 11.51 7.94
N ARG A 64 -2.11 12.49 8.84
CA ARG A 64 -1.27 12.67 10.03
C ARG A 64 -2.09 13.35 11.12
N PRO A 65 -1.64 13.41 12.37
CA PRO A 65 -2.47 13.95 13.48
C PRO A 65 -3.14 15.30 13.17
N GLU A 66 -2.42 16.20 12.47
CA GLU A 66 -2.93 17.56 12.16
C GLU A 66 -3.91 17.60 10.99
N THR A 67 -4.01 16.52 10.20
CA THR A 67 -4.90 16.43 9.02
C THR A 67 -5.95 15.33 9.15
N GLU A 68 -5.85 14.47 10.17
CA GLU A 68 -6.84 13.41 10.40
C GLU A 68 -8.18 14.01 10.85
N THR A 69 -9.24 13.61 10.18
CA THR A 69 -10.60 14.07 10.45
C THR A 69 -11.42 13.10 11.30
N ARG A 70 -10.94 11.86 11.45
CA ARG A 70 -11.58 10.85 12.29
C ARG A 70 -10.85 10.73 13.62
N THR A 71 -11.57 10.88 14.70
CA THR A 71 -11.06 10.78 16.07
C THR A 71 -11.23 9.37 16.66
N ASP A 72 -12.15 8.58 16.11
CA ASP A 72 -12.49 7.24 16.56
C ASP A 72 -11.47 6.19 16.11
N TYR A 73 -11.02 6.25 14.86
CA TYR A 73 -10.07 5.29 14.25
C TYR A 73 -9.02 6.04 13.43
N PRO A 74 -8.13 6.81 14.08
CA PRO A 74 -7.14 7.62 13.38
C PRO A 74 -6.11 6.72 12.69
N ILE A 75 -5.63 7.17 11.53
CA ILE A 75 -4.55 6.51 10.78
C ILE A 75 -3.46 7.52 10.44
N GLN A 76 -2.27 7.00 10.11
CA GLN A 76 -1.20 7.79 9.55
C GLN A 76 -0.69 7.09 8.28
N VAL A 77 -0.96 7.67 7.13
CA VAL A 77 -0.63 7.10 5.83
C VAL A 77 -0.23 8.17 4.82
N VAL A 78 0.48 7.75 3.78
CA VAL A 78 0.62 8.50 2.52
C VAL A 78 -0.02 7.68 1.42
N GLN A 79 -0.77 8.33 0.52
CA GLN A 79 -1.49 7.66 -0.56
C GLN A 79 -1.06 8.21 -1.91
N ALA A 80 -0.88 7.29 -2.87
CA ALA A 80 -0.43 7.58 -4.21
C ALA A 80 -1.38 7.00 -5.27
N SER A 81 -1.32 7.59 -6.45
CA SER A 81 -2.04 7.18 -7.66
C SER A 81 -1.09 7.00 -8.83
N ALA A 82 -1.52 6.23 -9.84
CA ALA A 82 -0.92 6.21 -11.16
C ALA A 82 -0.94 7.61 -11.82
N ALA A 83 -0.21 7.76 -12.90
CA ALA A 83 -0.17 9.01 -13.68
C ALA A 83 -1.57 9.40 -14.17
N ARG A 84 -1.86 10.71 -14.20
CA ARG A 84 -3.12 11.22 -14.73
C ARG A 84 -3.32 10.80 -16.19
N GLY A 85 -4.52 10.31 -16.50
CA GLY A 85 -4.85 9.84 -17.84
C GLY A 85 -4.39 8.41 -18.15
N PHE A 86 -3.74 7.71 -17.22
CA PHE A 86 -3.44 6.29 -17.40
C PHE A 86 -4.74 5.47 -17.38
N THR A 87 -5.00 4.70 -18.44
CA THR A 87 -6.14 3.79 -18.48
C THR A 87 -5.87 2.57 -17.58
N GLY A 88 -6.65 2.43 -16.52
CA GLY A 88 -6.49 1.34 -15.54
C GLY A 88 -6.85 -0.04 -16.10
N PHE A 89 -6.46 -1.07 -15.36
CA PHE A 89 -6.70 -2.48 -15.73
C PHE A 89 -7.99 -3.07 -15.11
N GLY A 90 -8.82 -2.23 -14.48
CA GLY A 90 -10.02 -2.65 -13.79
C GLY A 90 -9.81 -2.93 -12.30
N ALA A 91 -10.91 -3.19 -11.63
CA ALA A 91 -10.93 -3.47 -10.20
C ALA A 91 -10.60 -4.95 -9.91
N ILE A 92 -10.08 -5.20 -8.72
CA ILE A 92 -9.69 -6.54 -8.25
C ILE A 92 -10.44 -6.94 -6.99
N PRO A 93 -10.64 -8.25 -6.74
CA PRO A 93 -11.15 -8.78 -5.49
C PRO A 93 -10.25 -8.40 -4.30
N LEU A 94 -10.86 -8.16 -3.14
CA LEU A 94 -10.16 -7.88 -1.89
C LEU A 94 -9.52 -9.14 -1.31
N GLU A 95 -8.21 -9.14 -1.15
CA GLU A 95 -7.48 -10.13 -0.35
C GLU A 95 -7.39 -9.66 1.10
N ARG A 96 -8.27 -10.20 1.95
CA ARG A 96 -8.41 -9.81 3.36
C ARG A 96 -7.20 -10.22 4.18
N THR A 97 -6.81 -9.41 5.15
CA THR A 97 -5.70 -9.70 6.07
C THR A 97 -5.94 -10.96 6.91
N SER A 98 -7.20 -11.36 7.14
CA SER A 98 -7.55 -12.62 7.79
C SER A 98 -7.18 -13.87 6.97
N VAL A 99 -7.04 -13.73 5.65
CA VAL A 99 -6.66 -14.81 4.72
C VAL A 99 -5.16 -14.76 4.45
N THR A 100 -4.63 -13.57 4.13
CA THR A 100 -3.21 -13.39 3.79
C THR A 100 -2.27 -13.47 4.99
N GLY A 101 -2.78 -13.21 6.20
CA GLY A 101 -1.97 -13.06 7.41
C GLY A 101 -1.11 -11.80 7.43
N MET A 102 -1.20 -10.96 6.41
CA MET A 102 -0.50 -9.67 6.35
C MET A 102 -1.27 -8.63 7.17
N ARG A 103 -0.57 -7.81 7.95
CA ARG A 103 -1.17 -6.79 8.82
C ARG A 103 -0.72 -5.39 8.43
N HIS A 104 -1.51 -4.40 8.79
CA HIS A 104 -1.17 -3.00 8.55
C HIS A 104 -0.24 -2.47 9.66
N LEU A 105 1.01 -2.88 9.61
CA LEU A 105 2.10 -2.37 10.46
C LEU A 105 2.78 -1.16 9.80
N ALA A 106 3.62 -0.45 10.55
CA ALA A 106 4.43 0.64 10.00
C ALA A 106 5.25 0.15 8.79
N GLY A 107 5.17 0.88 7.67
CA GLY A 107 5.80 0.54 6.39
C GLY A 107 4.99 -0.41 5.50
N THR A 108 3.87 -0.97 5.96
CA THR A 108 3.02 -1.81 5.09
C THR A 108 2.47 -1.00 3.92
N ILE A 109 2.60 -1.56 2.71
CA ILE A 109 1.90 -1.07 1.51
C ILE A 109 0.59 -1.84 1.32
N SER A 110 -0.49 -1.12 1.01
CA SER A 110 -1.84 -1.66 0.90
C SER A 110 -2.61 -0.95 -0.21
N MET A 111 -3.53 -1.66 -0.89
CA MET A 111 -4.38 -1.05 -1.91
C MET A 111 -5.44 -0.17 -1.28
N ALA A 112 -5.61 1.03 -1.83
CA ALA A 112 -6.77 1.86 -1.54
C ALA A 112 -7.98 1.33 -2.30
N ARG A 113 -9.17 1.47 -1.70
CA ARG A 113 -10.45 1.10 -2.31
C ARG A 113 -11.55 2.10 -1.92
N SER A 114 -12.64 2.11 -2.65
CA SER A 114 -13.85 2.84 -2.30
C SER A 114 -14.67 2.11 -1.22
N SER A 115 -15.93 2.50 -1.04
CA SER A 115 -16.88 1.77 -0.18
C SER A 115 -17.19 0.36 -0.69
N ALA A 116 -17.15 0.11 -2.00
CA ALA A 116 -17.28 -1.23 -2.54
C ALA A 116 -16.04 -2.07 -2.23
N THR A 117 -16.24 -3.29 -1.73
CA THR A 117 -15.17 -4.18 -1.28
C THR A 117 -14.15 -4.48 -2.39
N ASP A 118 -14.63 -4.82 -3.58
CA ASP A 118 -13.82 -5.22 -4.73
C ASP A 118 -13.66 -4.06 -5.72
N SER A 119 -13.16 -2.91 -5.24
CA SER A 119 -13.03 -1.68 -6.04
C SER A 119 -11.59 -1.15 -6.14
N ALA A 120 -10.61 -1.86 -5.59
CA ALA A 120 -9.22 -1.46 -5.70
C ALA A 120 -8.73 -1.56 -7.16
N THR A 121 -7.98 -0.54 -7.61
CA THR A 121 -7.40 -0.49 -8.96
C THR A 121 -5.90 -0.20 -8.91
N SER A 122 -5.47 1.05 -9.03
CA SER A 122 -4.06 1.47 -9.04
C SER A 122 -3.62 2.17 -7.76
N ASP A 123 -4.55 2.74 -7.01
CA ASP A 123 -4.22 3.55 -5.85
C ASP A 123 -3.75 2.70 -4.68
N PHE A 124 -2.64 3.10 -4.09
CA PHE A 124 -2.09 2.43 -2.91
C PHE A 124 -1.76 3.45 -1.82
N TYR A 125 -1.60 2.95 -0.59
CA TYR A 125 -1.08 3.75 0.51
C TYR A 125 0.00 3.00 1.28
N ILE A 126 0.84 3.75 2.00
CA ILE A 126 1.86 3.22 2.90
C ILE A 126 1.54 3.67 4.32
N CYS A 127 1.50 2.72 5.25
CA CYS A 127 1.30 2.99 6.67
C CYS A 127 2.56 3.63 7.28
N ILE A 128 2.40 4.72 8.02
CA ILE A 128 3.49 5.37 8.75
C ILE A 128 3.64 4.77 10.15
N THR A 129 2.51 4.41 10.74
CA THR A 129 2.40 3.72 12.03
C THR A 129 1.56 2.46 11.87
N ASP A 130 1.54 1.62 12.88
CA ASP A 130 0.61 0.49 12.93
C ASP A 130 -0.83 0.99 12.88
N THR A 131 -1.64 0.40 12.00
CA THR A 131 -3.04 0.77 11.76
C THR A 131 -3.95 -0.46 11.76
N PRO A 132 -4.13 -1.14 12.90
CA PRO A 132 -4.91 -2.38 12.97
C PRO A 132 -6.37 -2.19 12.55
N GLU A 133 -6.90 -0.98 12.63
CA GLU A 133 -8.25 -0.65 12.18
C GLU A 133 -8.42 -0.73 10.64
N ASN A 134 -7.33 -0.90 9.90
CA ASN A 134 -7.32 -1.19 8.46
C ASN A 134 -7.35 -2.70 8.16
N ASP A 135 -7.12 -3.57 9.14
CA ASP A 135 -7.21 -5.02 8.99
C ASP A 135 -8.67 -5.49 8.88
N PHE A 136 -8.87 -6.73 8.44
CA PHE A 136 -10.19 -7.38 8.49
C PHE A 136 -10.72 -7.39 9.93
N GLY A 137 -11.99 -7.00 10.11
CA GLY A 137 -12.62 -6.80 11.42
C GLY A 137 -12.34 -5.43 12.05
N GLY A 138 -11.43 -4.65 11.48
CA GLY A 138 -11.18 -3.27 11.90
C GLY A 138 -12.29 -2.32 11.44
N ARG A 139 -12.29 -1.10 11.99
CA ARG A 139 -13.42 -0.17 11.88
C ARG A 139 -13.10 1.09 11.07
N ARG A 140 -11.90 1.16 10.47
CA ARG A 140 -11.56 2.29 9.59
C ARG A 140 -12.49 2.36 8.39
N ASN A 141 -12.84 1.21 7.81
CA ASN A 141 -13.90 1.10 6.82
C ASN A 141 -15.15 0.51 7.49
N PRO A 142 -16.34 1.15 7.39
CA PRO A 142 -17.55 0.73 8.10
C PRO A 142 -18.03 -0.69 7.79
N ASP A 143 -17.62 -1.25 6.63
CA ASP A 143 -17.96 -2.62 6.23
C ASP A 143 -17.17 -3.71 6.99
N GLY A 144 -16.15 -3.33 7.78
CA GLY A 144 -15.28 -4.25 8.53
C GLY A 144 -14.42 -5.17 7.66
N GLN A 145 -14.43 -4.99 6.33
CA GLN A 145 -13.68 -5.87 5.42
C GLN A 145 -12.19 -5.51 5.33
N GLY A 146 -11.80 -4.32 5.82
CA GLY A 146 -10.43 -3.85 5.81
C GLY A 146 -9.90 -3.53 4.41
N PHE A 147 -8.58 -3.60 4.24
CA PHE A 147 -7.87 -3.32 3.02
C PHE A 147 -6.88 -4.45 2.70
N ALA A 148 -6.41 -4.53 1.44
CA ALA A 148 -5.49 -5.56 1.00
C ALA A 148 -4.03 -5.11 1.20
N ALA A 149 -3.42 -5.51 2.32
CA ALA A 149 -1.98 -5.42 2.54
C ALA A 149 -1.26 -6.43 1.63
N PHE A 150 -0.17 -6.01 0.95
CA PHE A 150 0.50 -6.86 -0.04
C PHE A 150 2.02 -6.71 -0.06
N GLY A 151 2.62 -5.94 0.84
CA GLY A 151 4.07 -5.75 0.88
C GLY A 151 4.51 -4.82 2.01
N GLN A 152 5.80 -4.55 2.02
CA GLN A 152 6.47 -3.79 3.08
C GLN A 152 7.56 -2.88 2.49
N VAL A 153 7.68 -1.65 2.97
CA VAL A 153 8.84 -0.79 2.72
C VAL A 153 10.07 -1.42 3.38
N THR A 154 11.10 -1.68 2.60
CA THR A 154 12.35 -2.30 3.07
C THR A 154 13.49 -1.30 3.18
N THR A 155 13.45 -0.21 2.41
CA THR A 155 14.47 0.84 2.41
C THR A 155 13.79 2.18 2.19
N GLY A 156 14.28 3.25 2.82
CA GLY A 156 13.81 4.62 2.60
C GLY A 156 12.50 4.98 3.32
N MET A 157 12.21 4.38 4.48
CA MET A 157 11.06 4.76 5.30
C MET A 157 11.15 6.21 5.80
N ASP A 158 12.34 6.77 5.92
CA ASP A 158 12.59 8.19 6.18
C ASP A 158 12.08 9.09 5.04
N VAL A 159 12.26 8.66 3.77
CA VAL A 159 11.68 9.35 2.59
C VAL A 159 10.15 9.30 2.64
N VAL A 160 9.55 8.15 3.00
CA VAL A 160 8.09 8.02 3.13
C VAL A 160 7.56 8.96 4.23
N ARG A 161 8.27 9.08 5.37
CA ARG A 161 7.93 10.05 6.43
C ARG A 161 8.10 11.51 5.95
N LYS A 162 9.12 11.80 5.15
CA LYS A 162 9.30 13.12 4.53
C LYS A 162 8.12 13.47 3.60
N ILE A 163 7.62 12.50 2.82
CA ILE A 163 6.40 12.66 2.01
C ILE A 163 5.20 12.97 2.92
N GLN A 164 5.04 12.25 4.03
CA GLN A 164 3.95 12.51 4.99
C GLN A 164 4.00 13.94 5.55
N ALA A 165 5.20 14.43 5.86
CA ALA A 165 5.41 15.75 6.45
C ALA A 165 5.28 16.91 5.43
N SER A 166 5.17 16.62 4.15
CA SER A 166 5.10 17.63 3.08
C SER A 166 3.88 18.54 3.23
N PRO A 167 3.95 19.79 2.71
CA PRO A 167 2.85 20.75 2.81
C PRO A 167 1.54 20.21 2.24
N THR A 168 0.44 20.60 2.88
CA THR A 168 -0.92 20.31 2.41
C THR A 168 -1.66 21.59 2.07
N GLN A 169 -2.71 21.50 1.25
CA GLN A 169 -3.60 22.63 0.97
C GLN A 169 -4.20 23.15 2.27
N ALA A 170 -4.50 24.45 2.29
CA ALA A 170 -5.35 25.02 3.33
C ALA A 170 -6.79 24.52 3.15
N GLY A 171 -7.42 24.05 4.21
CA GLY A 171 -8.85 23.76 4.22
C GLY A 171 -9.68 25.03 4.26
N ALA A 172 -10.95 24.96 3.80
CA ALA A 172 -11.87 26.09 3.76
C ALA A 172 -12.19 26.67 5.17
N ASP A 173 -12.02 25.88 6.21
CA ASP A 173 -12.28 26.22 7.63
C ASP A 173 -11.00 26.53 8.42
N GLY A 174 -9.88 26.79 7.74
CA GLY A 174 -8.57 27.03 8.33
C GLY A 174 -7.87 25.76 8.83
N ARG A 175 -8.47 24.58 8.73
CA ARG A 175 -7.82 23.30 9.01
C ARG A 175 -6.90 22.91 7.86
N LYS A 176 -5.90 22.08 8.14
CA LYS A 176 -5.05 21.51 7.11
C LYS A 176 -5.83 20.41 6.37
N SER A 177 -5.89 20.50 5.06
CA SER A 177 -6.43 19.44 4.20
C SER A 177 -5.49 18.23 4.20
N GLN A 178 -5.98 17.06 3.79
CA GLN A 178 -5.16 15.88 3.54
C GLN A 178 -4.49 15.90 2.15
N ALA A 179 -4.87 16.84 1.27
CA ALA A 179 -4.31 16.95 -0.07
C ALA A 179 -2.90 17.59 -0.03
N LEU A 180 -1.90 16.85 -0.50
CA LEU A 180 -0.53 17.37 -0.66
C LEU A 180 -0.48 18.49 -1.68
N ASN A 181 0.24 19.57 -1.35
CA ASN A 181 0.40 20.73 -2.24
C ASN A 181 1.80 21.36 -2.11
N PRO A 182 2.67 21.21 -3.14
CA PRO A 182 2.43 20.43 -4.35
C PRO A 182 2.42 18.91 -4.06
N PRO A 183 1.76 18.08 -4.92
CA PRO A 183 1.88 16.63 -4.86
C PRO A 183 3.34 16.19 -5.04
N ILE A 184 3.74 15.10 -4.39
CA ILE A 184 5.08 14.53 -4.58
C ILE A 184 5.05 13.61 -5.80
N VAL A 185 5.85 13.94 -6.81
CA VAL A 185 5.89 13.19 -8.08
C VAL A 185 6.66 11.89 -7.91
N ILE A 186 6.10 10.80 -8.42
CA ILE A 186 6.81 9.54 -8.66
C ILE A 186 7.48 9.68 -10.03
N LEU A 187 8.81 9.86 -10.03
CA LEU A 187 9.58 10.02 -11.27
C LEU A 187 9.59 8.71 -12.05
N ARG A 188 9.78 7.60 -11.33
CA ARG A 188 9.78 6.26 -11.89
C ARG A 188 9.48 5.21 -10.81
N ALA A 189 8.79 4.11 -11.21
CA ALA A 189 8.65 2.91 -10.41
C ALA A 189 9.00 1.69 -11.27
N TYR A 190 9.84 0.78 -10.75
CA TYR A 190 10.32 -0.38 -11.50
C TYR A 190 10.73 -1.53 -10.58
N ARG A 191 10.73 -2.76 -11.12
CA ARG A 191 11.26 -3.93 -10.41
C ARG A 191 12.79 -3.82 -10.30
N LYS A 192 13.30 -4.02 -9.07
CA LYS A 192 14.74 -4.13 -8.84
C LYS A 192 15.26 -5.43 -9.48
N LYS A 193 16.33 -5.33 -10.24
CA LYS A 193 17.03 -6.49 -10.83
C LYS A 193 17.95 -7.15 -9.82
#